data_9ed0e8c5e65dbb310083d64047b18bcf
#
_entry.id   9ed0e8c5e65dbb310083d64047b18bcf
#
_cell.length_a   1.000
_cell.length_b   1.000
_cell.length_c   1.000
_cell.angle_alpha   90.00
_cell.angle_beta   90.00
_cell.angle_gamma   90.00
#
_symmetry.space_group_name_H-M   'P 1'
#
loop_
_entity.id
_entity.type
_entity.pdbx_description
1 polymer ?
#
loop_
_entity_poly.entity_id
_entity_poly.type
_entity_poly.pdbx_seq_one_letter_code
_entity_poly.pdbx_strand_id
1 'polypeptide(L)'
;MRSLKFAIPLVLFCASAFAFESKLPFSTVFKGQEQFDRLVAKAKADNWKSLPIGERTAAVGQALVGTRYKHFTLEIDNHVESPSVNFQGMDCWTFFEIALGFARMLNEPEENWRPTTMLHNIQQDR
;
A
#
# COMPACT_ATOMS: atom_id res chain seq x y z
N MET A 1 -49.52 -12.16 -29.72
CA MET A 1 -48.65 -12.23 -28.54
C MET A 1 -47.43 -11.36 -28.77
N ARG A 2 -47.37 -10.21 -28.12
CA ARG A 2 -46.23 -9.28 -28.21
C ARG A 2 -45.23 -9.69 -27.14
N SER A 3 -44.05 -10.15 -27.57
CA SER A 3 -42.92 -10.45 -26.70
C SER A 3 -42.30 -9.13 -26.22
N LEU A 4 -42.42 -8.83 -24.94
CA LEU A 4 -41.84 -7.68 -24.30
C LEU A 4 -40.39 -8.03 -23.95
N LYS A 5 -39.42 -7.55 -24.76
CA LYS A 5 -37.99 -7.67 -24.50
C LYS A 5 -37.62 -6.61 -23.46
N PHE A 6 -37.47 -7.01 -22.23
CA PHE A 6 -36.81 -6.17 -21.20
C PHE A 6 -35.31 -6.10 -21.49
N ALA A 7 -34.87 -4.94 -21.97
CA ALA A 7 -33.44 -4.62 -22.02
C ALA A 7 -33.03 -4.20 -20.61
N ILE A 8 -32.23 -5.02 -19.95
CA ILE A 8 -31.57 -4.64 -18.68
C ILE A 8 -30.42 -3.70 -19.04
N PRO A 9 -30.40 -2.45 -18.56
CA PRO A 9 -29.23 -1.58 -18.76
C PRO A 9 -28.07 -2.14 -17.96
N LEU A 10 -26.99 -2.53 -18.67
CA LEU A 10 -25.71 -2.86 -18.09
C LEU A 10 -25.11 -1.56 -17.50
N VAL A 11 -25.33 -1.34 -16.21
CA VAL A 11 -24.66 -0.26 -15.50
C VAL A 11 -23.20 -0.64 -15.36
N LEU A 12 -22.37 -0.08 -16.24
CA LEU A 12 -20.93 -0.14 -16.10
C LEU A 12 -20.56 0.68 -14.85
N PHE A 13 -20.34 -0.01 -13.73
CA PHE A 13 -19.72 0.58 -12.56
C PHE A 13 -18.27 0.86 -12.91
N CYS A 14 -18.00 2.09 -13.34
CA CYS A 14 -16.65 2.60 -13.47
C CYS A 14 -16.11 2.75 -12.04
N ALA A 15 -15.48 1.71 -11.51
CA ALA A 15 -14.67 1.82 -10.31
C ALA A 15 -13.50 2.73 -10.68
N SER A 16 -13.61 4.01 -10.37
CA SER A 16 -12.48 4.94 -10.36
C SER A 16 -11.53 4.45 -9.28
N ALA A 17 -10.60 3.56 -9.67
CA ALA A 17 -9.43 3.28 -8.88
C ALA A 17 -8.71 4.62 -8.74
N PHE A 18 -8.67 5.16 -7.52
CA PHE A 18 -7.81 6.30 -7.21
C PHE A 18 -6.37 5.83 -7.42
N ALA A 19 -5.84 6.08 -8.60
CA ALA A 19 -4.47 5.76 -8.94
C ALA A 19 -3.57 6.74 -8.17
N PHE A 20 -2.59 6.22 -7.45
CA PHE A 20 -1.52 7.02 -6.89
C PHE A 20 -0.74 7.66 -8.06
N GLU A 21 -0.68 9.00 -8.08
CA GLU A 21 0.12 9.76 -9.02
C GLU A 21 1.27 10.43 -8.28
N SER A 22 2.50 10.07 -8.61
CA SER A 22 3.70 10.75 -8.12
C SER A 22 4.29 11.62 -9.22
N LYS A 23 4.79 12.81 -8.83
CA LYS A 23 5.62 13.66 -9.70
C LYS A 23 7.04 13.10 -9.88
N LEU A 24 7.44 12.15 -9.03
CA LEU A 24 8.74 11.48 -9.10
C LEU A 24 8.58 10.10 -9.75
N PRO A 25 9.62 9.57 -10.41
CA PRO A 25 9.61 8.22 -10.95
C PRO A 25 9.29 7.17 -9.89
N PHE A 26 8.56 6.12 -10.24
CA PHE A 26 8.20 5.05 -9.31
C PHE A 26 9.42 4.42 -8.63
N SER A 27 10.52 4.21 -9.36
CA SER A 27 11.78 3.69 -8.82
C SER A 27 12.42 4.59 -7.76
N THR A 28 12.06 5.86 -7.71
CA THR A 28 12.50 6.81 -6.68
C THR A 28 11.65 6.70 -5.44
N VAL A 29 10.33 6.57 -5.59
CA VAL A 29 9.37 6.58 -4.48
C VAL A 29 9.16 5.19 -3.86
N PHE A 30 9.52 4.12 -4.55
CA PHE A 30 9.37 2.75 -4.05
C PHE A 30 10.63 1.92 -4.25
N LYS A 31 11.17 1.36 -3.17
CA LYS A 31 12.34 0.49 -3.16
C LYS A 31 12.07 -0.77 -2.35
N GLY A 32 12.49 -1.92 -2.89
CA GLY A 32 12.37 -3.20 -2.21
C GLY A 32 11.12 -3.98 -2.62
N GLN A 33 10.88 -4.14 -3.92
CA GLN A 33 9.77 -4.94 -4.44
C GLN A 33 9.78 -6.37 -3.90
N GLU A 34 10.95 -6.99 -3.83
CA GLU A 34 11.08 -8.35 -3.32
C GLU A 34 10.69 -8.46 -1.84
N GLN A 35 11.06 -7.48 -1.03
CA GLN A 35 10.66 -7.40 0.38
C GLN A 35 9.14 -7.20 0.52
N PHE A 36 8.56 -6.35 -0.33
CA PHE A 36 7.11 -6.16 -0.40
C PHE A 36 6.40 -7.47 -0.74
N ASP A 37 6.85 -8.18 -1.76
CA ASP A 37 6.23 -9.44 -2.19
C ASP A 37 6.29 -10.52 -1.10
N ARG A 38 7.42 -10.62 -0.38
CA ARG A 38 7.54 -11.51 0.79
C ARG A 38 6.58 -11.14 1.91
N LEU A 39 6.40 -9.84 2.15
CA LEU A 39 5.50 -9.34 3.18
C LEU A 39 4.04 -9.64 2.81
N VAL A 40 3.66 -9.48 1.55
CA VAL A 40 2.34 -9.87 1.03
C VAL A 40 2.10 -11.37 1.21
N ALA A 41 3.07 -12.21 0.85
CA ALA A 41 2.98 -13.66 1.02
C ALA A 41 2.77 -14.04 2.50
N LYS A 42 3.50 -13.39 3.41
CA LYS A 42 3.37 -13.60 4.85
C LYS A 42 1.99 -13.13 5.36
N ALA A 43 1.51 -11.99 4.91
CA ALA A 43 0.20 -11.47 5.27
C ALA A 43 -0.93 -12.44 4.89
N LYS A 44 -0.81 -13.09 3.74
CA LYS A 44 -1.74 -14.13 3.29
C LYS A 44 -1.65 -15.39 4.14
N ALA A 45 -0.44 -15.90 4.35
CA ALA A 45 -0.19 -17.11 5.10
C ALA A 45 -0.69 -17.02 6.55
N ASP A 46 -0.48 -15.87 7.19
CA ASP A 46 -0.84 -15.61 8.58
C ASP A 46 -2.23 -14.94 8.72
N ASN A 47 -2.96 -14.75 7.61
CA ASN A 47 -4.28 -14.13 7.57
C ASN A 47 -4.35 -12.77 8.31
N TRP A 48 -3.39 -11.89 8.07
CA TRP A 48 -3.34 -10.59 8.76
C TRP A 48 -4.54 -9.70 8.44
N LYS A 49 -5.20 -9.91 7.31
CA LYS A 49 -6.41 -9.16 6.95
C LYS A 49 -7.51 -9.30 8.00
N SER A 50 -7.59 -10.43 8.69
CA SER A 50 -8.60 -10.69 9.73
C SER A 50 -8.31 -10.00 11.07
N LEU A 51 -7.08 -9.51 11.27
CA LEU A 51 -6.67 -8.85 12.51
C LEU A 51 -7.23 -7.41 12.59
N PRO A 52 -7.55 -6.90 13.79
CA PRO A 52 -7.76 -5.47 14.01
C PRO A 52 -6.56 -4.64 13.54
N ILE A 53 -6.79 -3.39 13.13
CA ILE A 53 -5.75 -2.56 12.52
C ILE A 53 -4.49 -2.40 13.38
N GLY A 54 -4.63 -2.26 14.69
CA GLY A 54 -3.50 -2.13 15.61
C GLY A 54 -2.65 -3.40 15.66
N GLU A 55 -3.27 -4.58 15.79
CA GLU A 55 -2.59 -5.87 15.79
C GLU A 55 -1.95 -6.17 14.43
N ARG A 56 -2.64 -5.82 13.34
CA ARG A 56 -2.13 -5.93 11.98
C ARG A 56 -0.90 -5.07 11.77
N THR A 57 -0.94 -3.81 12.23
CA THR A 57 0.22 -2.89 12.16
C THR A 57 1.39 -3.43 12.97
N ALA A 58 1.13 -3.97 14.16
CA ALA A 58 2.17 -4.60 14.98
C ALA A 58 2.78 -5.85 14.30
N ALA A 59 1.95 -6.67 13.65
CA ALA A 59 2.43 -7.84 12.90
C ALA A 59 3.33 -7.44 11.73
N VAL A 60 2.95 -6.40 10.98
CA VAL A 60 3.79 -5.83 9.91
C VAL A 60 5.10 -5.30 10.49
N GLY A 61 5.04 -4.48 11.53
CA GLY A 61 6.23 -3.92 12.20
C GLY A 61 7.17 -5.03 12.68
N GLN A 62 6.66 -6.09 13.26
CA GLN A 62 7.44 -7.24 13.70
C GLN A 62 8.13 -7.95 12.52
N ALA A 63 7.47 -8.07 11.38
CA ALA A 63 8.04 -8.65 10.17
C ALA A 63 9.13 -7.77 9.53
N LEU A 64 9.16 -6.48 9.84
CA LEU A 64 10.18 -5.53 9.38
C LEU A 64 11.41 -5.46 10.29
N VAL A 65 11.41 -6.14 11.43
CA VAL A 65 12.56 -6.20 12.35
C VAL A 65 13.79 -6.72 11.60
N GLY A 66 14.93 -6.06 11.81
CA GLY A 66 16.19 -6.36 11.11
C GLY A 66 16.42 -5.49 9.86
N THR A 67 15.43 -4.68 9.45
CA THR A 67 15.64 -3.69 8.39
C THR A 67 16.68 -2.66 8.84
N ARG A 68 17.62 -2.32 7.93
CA ARG A 68 18.67 -1.34 8.21
C ARG A 68 18.09 0.01 8.54
N TYR A 69 18.63 0.68 9.57
CA TYR A 69 18.37 2.09 9.80
C TYR A 69 19.01 2.95 8.71
N LYS A 70 18.24 3.90 8.19
CA LYS A 70 18.71 4.84 7.17
C LYS A 70 18.12 6.22 7.45
N HIS A 71 18.98 7.23 7.57
CA HIS A 71 18.57 8.63 7.72
C HIS A 71 17.90 9.17 6.44
N PHE A 72 17.09 10.20 6.60
CA PHE A 72 16.49 10.98 5.49
C PHE A 72 15.66 10.13 4.52
N THR A 73 14.88 9.21 5.05
CA THR A 73 13.97 8.38 4.25
C THR A 73 12.56 8.96 4.14
N LEU A 74 12.25 9.99 4.93
CA LEU A 74 10.97 10.69 4.88
C LEU A 74 10.91 11.70 3.72
N GLU A 75 11.94 12.55 3.63
CA GLU A 75 12.08 13.56 2.58
C GLU A 75 13.09 13.07 1.54
N ILE A 76 12.59 12.53 0.43
CA ILE A 76 13.43 11.89 -0.60
C ILE A 76 13.84 12.83 -1.72
N ASP A 77 13.26 14.03 -1.78
CA ASP A 77 13.55 15.07 -2.75
C ASP A 77 13.46 16.45 -2.09
N ASN A 78 14.34 17.36 -2.48
CA ASN A 78 14.41 18.71 -1.88
C ASN A 78 13.34 19.68 -2.41
N HIS A 79 12.64 19.34 -3.48
CA HIS A 79 11.74 20.24 -4.20
C HIS A 79 10.34 19.68 -4.36
N VAL A 80 10.20 18.36 -4.32
CA VAL A 80 8.94 17.65 -4.53
C VAL A 80 8.60 16.83 -3.30
N GLU A 81 7.56 17.23 -2.59
CA GLU A 81 6.99 16.39 -1.54
C GLU A 81 6.30 15.18 -2.17
N SER A 82 6.66 14.00 -1.73
CA SER A 82 6.10 12.74 -2.21
C SER A 82 6.15 11.68 -1.11
N PRO A 83 5.07 10.89 -0.94
CA PRO A 83 5.18 9.70 -0.13
C PRO A 83 6.22 8.76 -0.74
N SER A 84 6.88 8.00 0.10
CA SER A 84 7.88 7.04 -0.32
C SER A 84 7.91 5.82 0.58
N VAL A 85 8.32 4.69 0.01
CA VAL A 85 8.54 3.43 0.70
C VAL A 85 9.92 2.91 0.36
N ASN A 86 10.72 2.63 1.38
CA ASN A 86 12.02 2.01 1.20
C ASN A 86 12.17 0.83 2.18
N PHE A 87 11.89 -0.38 1.69
CA PHE A 87 12.09 -1.61 2.47
C PHE A 87 13.56 -1.99 2.68
N GLN A 88 14.49 -1.31 2.01
CA GLN A 88 15.93 -1.56 2.13
C GLN A 88 16.59 -0.73 3.23
N GLY A 89 15.88 0.25 3.78
CA GLY A 89 16.34 1.09 4.87
C GLY A 89 15.29 2.12 5.24
N MET A 90 15.08 2.31 6.53
CA MET A 90 14.06 3.23 7.06
C MET A 90 14.53 3.86 8.37
N ASP A 91 14.04 5.06 8.65
CA ASP A 91 14.16 5.69 9.97
C ASP A 91 12.95 5.31 10.85
N CYS A 92 12.89 5.83 12.07
CA CYS A 92 11.81 5.51 13.00
C CYS A 92 10.44 5.99 12.50
N TRP A 93 10.37 7.11 11.79
CA TRP A 93 9.11 7.63 11.27
C TRP A 93 8.62 6.81 10.06
N THR A 94 9.48 6.61 9.09
CA THR A 94 9.12 5.82 7.90
C THR A 94 8.88 4.35 8.21
N PHE A 95 9.49 3.80 9.26
CA PHE A 95 9.13 2.48 9.78
C PHE A 95 7.65 2.43 10.18
N PHE A 96 7.20 3.40 10.96
CA PHE A 96 5.78 3.48 11.36
C PHE A 96 4.84 3.69 10.17
N GLU A 97 5.16 4.65 9.28
CA GLU A 97 4.35 4.91 8.08
C GLU A 97 4.23 3.67 7.19
N ILE A 98 5.32 2.96 6.98
CA ILE A 98 5.35 1.73 6.17
C ILE A 98 4.52 0.64 6.83
N ALA A 99 4.65 0.42 8.13
CA ALA A 99 3.88 -0.58 8.85
C ALA A 99 2.38 -0.28 8.80
N LEU A 100 1.97 0.96 9.05
CA LEU A 100 0.57 1.37 9.00
C LEU A 100 0.02 1.38 7.58
N GLY A 101 0.77 1.92 6.61
CA GLY A 101 0.36 1.99 5.21
C GLY A 101 0.16 0.60 4.60
N PHE A 102 1.03 -0.35 4.92
CA PHE A 102 0.87 -1.75 4.52
C PHE A 102 -0.34 -2.39 5.21
N ALA A 103 -0.51 -2.19 6.52
CA ALA A 103 -1.63 -2.72 7.28
C ALA A 103 -2.98 -2.21 6.74
N ARG A 104 -3.06 -0.94 6.33
CA ARG A 104 -4.25 -0.36 5.70
C ARG A 104 -4.50 -0.93 4.30
N MET A 105 -3.45 -1.18 3.52
CA MET A 105 -3.58 -1.81 2.20
C MET A 105 -4.31 -3.16 2.29
N LEU A 106 -4.13 -3.91 3.37
CA LEU A 106 -4.79 -5.20 3.57
C LEU A 106 -6.32 -5.09 3.77
N ASN A 107 -6.89 -3.89 3.95
CA ASN A 107 -8.34 -3.69 3.94
C ASN A 107 -8.93 -3.85 2.53
N GLU A 108 -8.13 -3.57 1.51
CA GLU A 108 -8.55 -3.69 0.12
C GLU A 108 -8.68 -5.17 -0.29
N PRO A 109 -9.40 -5.45 -1.41
CA PRO A 109 -9.31 -6.75 -2.07
C PRO A 109 -7.87 -7.11 -2.43
N GLU A 110 -7.52 -8.39 -2.41
CA GLU A 110 -6.14 -8.85 -2.62
C GLU A 110 -5.52 -8.40 -3.95
N GLU A 111 -6.33 -8.26 -5.01
CA GLU A 111 -5.90 -7.73 -6.30
C GLU A 111 -5.39 -6.27 -6.22
N ASN A 112 -5.74 -5.56 -5.15
CA ASN A 112 -5.30 -4.19 -4.87
C ASN A 112 -4.14 -4.12 -3.87
N TRP A 113 -3.58 -5.25 -3.43
CA TRP A 113 -2.39 -5.26 -2.60
C TRP A 113 -1.14 -4.98 -3.44
N ARG A 114 -0.92 -3.70 -3.69
CA ARG A 114 0.11 -3.19 -4.61
C ARG A 114 0.91 -2.07 -3.95
N PRO A 115 2.14 -1.86 -4.38
CA PRO A 115 2.94 -0.72 -3.92
C PRO A 115 2.24 0.64 -4.07
N THR A 116 1.50 0.83 -5.17
CA THR A 116 0.76 2.08 -5.42
C THR A 116 -0.37 2.31 -4.42
N THR A 117 -1.08 1.27 -4.00
CA THR A 117 -2.10 1.35 -2.94
C THR A 117 -1.48 1.74 -1.61
N MET A 118 -0.34 1.14 -1.27
CA MET A 118 0.41 1.47 -0.07
C MET A 118 0.88 2.93 -0.06
N LEU A 119 1.47 3.39 -1.17
CA LEU A 119 1.89 4.79 -1.34
C LEU A 119 0.72 5.77 -1.23
N HIS A 120 -0.44 5.43 -1.79
CA HIS A 120 -1.66 6.22 -1.65
C HIS A 120 -2.08 6.35 -0.18
N ASN A 121 -2.08 5.25 0.58
CA ASN A 121 -2.41 5.27 2.00
C ASN A 121 -1.46 6.17 2.81
N ILE A 122 -0.16 6.11 2.53
CA ILE A 122 0.84 6.98 3.17
C ILE A 122 0.58 8.45 2.82
N GLN A 123 0.21 8.74 1.58
CA GLN A 123 -0.12 10.10 1.15
C GLN A 123 -1.33 10.67 1.88
N GLN A 124 -2.32 9.84 2.19
CA GLN A 124 -3.52 10.26 2.92
C GLN A 124 -3.23 10.57 4.40
N ASP A 125 -2.15 10.04 4.95
CA ASP A 125 -1.75 10.23 6.35
C ASP A 125 -0.86 11.46 6.57
N ARG A 126 -0.39 12.08 5.51
CA ARG A 126 0.43 13.30 5.53
C ARG A 126 -0.41 14.52 5.21
#